data_6258368450f62953af2f0909fe9039bb
#
_entry.id   6258368450f62953af2f0909fe9039bb
#
_cell.length_a   1.000
_cell.length_b   1.000
_cell.length_c   1.000
_cell.angle_alpha   90.00
_cell.angle_beta   90.00
_cell.angle_gamma   90.00
#
_symmetry.space_group_name_H-M   'P 1'
#
loop_
_entity.id
_entity.type
_entity.pdbx_description
1 polymer ?
#
loop_
_entity_poly.entity_id
_entity_poly.type
_entity_poly.pdbx_seq_one_letter_code
_entity_poly.pdbx_strand_id
1 'polypeptide(L)'
;PVCSSAASDVYKRQVYRLQGVSINDKHIEVILNQMLRKVVITEPGDSEFIIGEQAEYSKVRETNNALREAKKAEIEYDRILLGITKASLATESFISAASFQETTRVLTEAATTGRVDHLRGLKENVVVGRLIPAGSGLAKLSSEVENVEEEFEIDLEKALSEALNEAE
;
A
#
# COMPACT_ATOMS: atom_id res chain seq x y z
N PRO A 1 -14.28 22.21 6.07
CA PRO A 1 -14.27 20.97 6.84
C PRO A 1 -12.87 20.56 7.34
N VAL A 2 -11.81 20.91 6.60
CA VAL A 2 -10.40 20.58 6.98
C VAL A 2 -9.98 21.28 8.27
N CYS A 3 -10.45 22.49 8.50
CA CYS A 3 -10.17 23.24 9.73
C CYS A 3 -10.72 22.57 11.00
N SER A 4 -11.82 21.83 10.91
CA SER A 4 -12.44 21.16 12.05
C SER A 4 -11.58 20.00 12.59
N SER A 5 -10.93 19.23 11.72
CA SER A 5 -10.07 18.13 12.13
C SER A 5 -8.78 18.64 12.79
N ALA A 6 -8.12 19.63 12.19
CA ALA A 6 -6.91 20.22 12.76
C ALA A 6 -7.21 20.92 14.11
N ALA A 7 -8.34 21.60 14.24
CA ALA A 7 -8.77 22.22 15.50
C ALA A 7 -9.04 21.15 16.58
N SER A 8 -9.63 20.01 16.24
CA SER A 8 -9.85 18.89 17.15
C SER A 8 -8.54 18.30 17.65
N ASP A 9 -7.52 18.18 16.77
CA ASP A 9 -6.22 17.64 17.16
C ASP A 9 -5.43 18.61 18.04
N VAL A 10 -5.50 19.91 17.76
CA VAL A 10 -4.93 20.96 18.63
C VAL A 10 -5.58 20.93 20.01
N TYR A 11 -6.92 20.82 20.06
CA TYR A 11 -7.64 20.71 21.31
C TYR A 11 -7.27 19.47 22.13
N LYS A 12 -7.20 18.31 21.49
CA LYS A 12 -6.77 17.07 22.16
C LYS A 12 -5.37 17.18 22.75
N ARG A 13 -4.40 17.71 21.98
CA ARG A 13 -3.04 17.95 22.50
C ARG A 13 -3.03 18.90 23.68
N GLN A 14 -3.83 19.95 23.63
CA GLN A 14 -3.93 20.92 24.73
C GLN A 14 -4.48 20.29 26.00
N VAL A 15 -5.50 19.44 25.88
CA VAL A 15 -6.08 18.72 27.03
C VAL A 15 -5.05 17.79 27.66
N TYR A 16 -4.31 17.02 26.87
CA TYR A 16 -3.24 16.14 27.38
C TYR A 16 -2.11 16.93 28.05
N ARG A 17 -1.68 18.04 27.47
CA ARG A 17 -0.65 18.91 28.06
C ARG A 17 -1.10 19.51 29.41
N LEU A 18 -2.33 19.91 29.52
CA LEU A 18 -2.92 20.41 30.79
C LEU A 18 -2.94 19.34 31.89
N GLN A 19 -3.01 18.07 31.51
CA GLN A 19 -2.96 16.92 32.43
C GLN A 19 -1.52 16.42 32.68
N GLY A 20 -0.50 17.13 32.20
CA GLY A 20 0.91 16.76 32.39
C GLY A 20 1.40 15.61 31.49
N VAL A 21 0.58 15.18 30.52
CA VAL A 21 0.95 14.13 29.56
C VAL A 21 1.55 14.76 28.31
N SER A 22 2.82 14.47 28.00
CA SER A 22 3.49 14.88 26.79
C SER A 22 3.33 13.83 25.70
N ILE A 23 2.62 14.18 24.60
CA ILE A 23 2.48 13.32 23.42
C ILE A 23 3.33 13.90 22.31
N ASN A 24 4.20 13.07 21.71
CA ASN A 24 5.00 13.48 20.57
C ASN A 24 4.09 13.66 19.33
N ASP A 25 4.30 14.74 18.60
CA ASP A 25 3.55 15.09 17.39
C ASP A 25 3.64 14.02 16.29
N LYS A 26 4.70 13.22 16.28
CA LYS A 26 4.87 12.10 15.34
C LYS A 26 3.75 11.06 15.38
N HIS A 27 3.13 10.82 16.53
CA HIS A 27 1.99 9.90 16.63
C HIS A 27 0.78 10.40 15.83
N ILE A 28 0.56 11.72 15.82
CA ILE A 28 -0.53 12.34 15.05
C ILE A 28 -0.15 12.44 13.58
N GLU A 29 1.09 12.78 13.26
CA GLU A 29 1.60 12.86 11.89
C GLU A 29 1.48 11.52 11.15
N VAL A 30 1.78 10.40 11.80
CA VAL A 30 1.62 9.05 11.22
C VAL A 30 0.17 8.78 10.86
N ILE A 31 -0.77 9.12 11.74
CA ILE A 31 -2.20 8.93 11.49
C ILE A 31 -2.66 9.80 10.31
N LEU A 32 -2.28 11.09 10.31
CA LEU A 32 -2.62 12.01 9.24
C LEU A 32 -2.03 11.57 7.88
N ASN A 33 -0.81 11.06 7.88
CA ASN A 33 -0.19 10.55 6.66
C ASN A 33 -0.99 9.36 6.08
N GLN A 34 -1.49 8.47 6.92
CA GLN A 34 -2.36 7.38 6.47
C GLN A 34 -3.72 7.88 5.95
N MET A 35 -4.28 8.93 6.55
CA MET A 35 -5.53 9.55 6.10
C MET A 35 -5.39 10.29 4.75
N LEU A 36 -4.18 10.73 4.39
CA LEU A 36 -3.83 11.44 3.15
C LEU A 36 -3.24 10.52 2.08
N ARG A 37 -3.32 9.21 2.27
CA ARG A 37 -2.72 8.21 1.37
C ARG A 37 -3.40 8.13 0.00
N LYS A 38 -4.67 8.52 -0.09
CA LYS A 38 -5.44 8.50 -1.34
C LYS A 38 -5.45 9.87 -2.02
N VAL A 39 -5.46 9.83 -3.35
CA VAL A 39 -5.56 10.99 -4.23
C VAL A 39 -6.70 10.81 -5.22
N VAL A 40 -7.26 11.90 -5.69
CA VAL A 40 -8.23 11.92 -6.80
C VAL A 40 -7.51 12.41 -8.04
N ILE A 41 -7.66 11.70 -9.13
CA ILE A 41 -7.10 12.09 -10.43
C ILE A 41 -7.93 13.23 -11.00
N THR A 42 -7.28 14.37 -11.24
CA THR A 42 -7.88 15.53 -11.88
C THR A 42 -7.71 15.46 -13.40
N GLU A 43 -6.49 15.21 -13.85
CA GLU A 43 -6.16 14.98 -15.27
C GLU A 43 -5.30 13.72 -15.39
N PRO A 44 -5.73 12.72 -16.18
CA PRO A 44 -5.02 11.44 -16.29
C PRO A 44 -3.76 11.51 -17.16
N GLY A 45 -3.56 12.58 -17.96
CA GLY A 45 -2.47 12.63 -18.93
C GLY A 45 -2.48 11.45 -19.90
N ASP A 46 -1.30 10.86 -20.15
CA ASP A 46 -1.13 9.65 -20.99
C ASP A 46 -1.17 8.35 -20.20
N SER A 47 -1.89 8.32 -19.06
CA SER A 47 -2.04 7.15 -18.20
C SER A 47 -3.35 6.40 -18.43
N GLU A 48 -3.45 5.20 -17.84
CA GLU A 48 -4.66 4.36 -17.86
C GLU A 48 -5.71 4.78 -16.82
N PHE A 49 -5.44 5.80 -16.01
CA PHE A 49 -6.37 6.25 -14.98
C PHE A 49 -7.54 7.04 -15.55
N ILE A 50 -8.65 7.04 -14.80
CA ILE A 50 -9.88 7.75 -15.18
C ILE A 50 -10.01 9.02 -14.34
N ILE A 51 -10.56 10.09 -14.93
CA ILE A 51 -10.85 11.35 -14.23
C ILE A 51 -11.79 11.08 -13.06
N GLY A 52 -11.43 11.57 -11.86
CA GLY A 52 -12.19 11.38 -10.64
C GLY A 52 -11.96 10.05 -9.92
N GLU A 53 -11.11 9.18 -10.46
CA GLU A 53 -10.72 7.93 -9.81
C GLU A 53 -9.89 8.21 -8.54
N GLN A 54 -10.13 7.39 -7.50
CA GLN A 54 -9.37 7.43 -6.26
C GLN A 54 -8.25 6.39 -6.31
N ALA A 55 -7.03 6.85 -6.53
CA ALA A 55 -5.85 6.01 -6.56
C ALA A 55 -4.97 6.17 -5.30
N GLU A 56 -4.04 5.27 -5.10
CA GLU A 56 -3.04 5.38 -4.05
C GLU A 56 -1.92 6.32 -4.50
N TYR A 57 -1.50 7.23 -3.63
CA TYR A 57 -0.45 8.22 -3.91
C TYR A 57 0.86 7.57 -4.39
N SER A 58 1.26 6.44 -3.77
CA SER A 58 2.47 5.70 -4.16
C SER A 58 2.42 5.24 -5.62
N LYS A 59 1.28 4.63 -6.02
CA LYS A 59 1.07 4.13 -7.37
C LYS A 59 1.06 5.25 -8.41
N VAL A 60 0.38 6.36 -8.13
CA VAL A 60 0.36 7.53 -9.03
C VAL A 60 1.76 8.13 -9.18
N ARG A 61 2.54 8.17 -8.10
CA ARG A 61 3.92 8.66 -8.14
C ARG A 61 4.84 7.76 -8.97
N GLU A 62 4.72 6.44 -8.84
CA GLU A 62 5.47 5.47 -9.64
C GLU A 62 5.12 5.61 -11.14
N THR A 63 3.83 5.70 -11.46
CA THR A 63 3.36 5.92 -12.83
C THR A 63 3.87 7.27 -13.39
N ASN A 64 3.82 8.35 -12.61
CA ASN A 64 4.36 9.64 -13.03
C ASN A 64 5.87 9.61 -13.28
N ASN A 65 6.63 8.87 -12.47
CA ASN A 65 8.06 8.70 -12.73
C ASN A 65 8.30 7.98 -14.07
N ALA A 66 7.55 6.90 -14.34
CA ALA A 66 7.64 6.18 -15.61
C ALA A 66 7.22 7.04 -16.83
N LEU A 67 6.15 7.83 -16.68
CA LEU A 67 5.70 8.77 -17.74
C LEU A 67 6.74 9.88 -17.99
N ARG A 68 7.37 10.39 -16.93
CA ARG A 68 8.44 11.38 -17.03
C ARG A 68 9.67 10.85 -17.78
N GLU A 69 10.08 9.61 -17.51
CA GLU A 69 11.15 8.93 -18.25
C GLU A 69 10.79 8.72 -19.72
N ALA A 70 9.52 8.40 -20.01
CA ALA A 70 8.98 8.24 -21.34
C ALA A 70 8.68 9.58 -22.05
N LYS A 71 8.88 10.75 -21.40
CA LYS A 71 8.55 12.11 -21.90
C LYS A 71 7.08 12.26 -22.31
N LYS A 72 6.17 11.65 -21.56
CA LYS A 72 4.72 11.73 -21.73
C LYS A 72 4.10 12.70 -20.74
N ALA A 73 2.82 13.05 -20.95
CA ALA A 73 2.08 13.92 -20.06
C ALA A 73 1.89 13.26 -18.68
N GLU A 74 2.23 14.00 -17.62
CA GLU A 74 2.09 13.55 -16.22
C GLU A 74 0.64 13.61 -15.78
N ILE A 75 0.33 12.81 -14.74
CA ILE A 75 -0.99 12.78 -14.09
C ILE A 75 -1.08 13.95 -13.12
N GLU A 76 -2.12 14.77 -13.21
CA GLU A 76 -2.47 15.75 -12.19
C GLU A 76 -3.46 15.13 -11.20
N TYR A 77 -3.25 15.39 -9.91
CA TYR A 77 -4.04 14.82 -8.83
C TYR A 77 -4.15 15.74 -7.63
N ASP A 78 -5.28 15.64 -6.93
CA ASP A 78 -5.53 16.31 -5.66
C ASP A 78 -5.51 15.30 -4.50
N ARG A 79 -4.89 15.68 -3.37
CA ARG A 79 -4.92 14.87 -2.16
C ARG A 79 -6.25 15.01 -1.45
N ILE A 80 -6.85 13.87 -1.11
CA ILE A 80 -8.07 13.83 -0.30
C ILE A 80 -7.78 13.40 1.13
N LEU A 81 -8.44 14.07 2.08
CA LEU A 81 -8.43 13.67 3.47
C LEU A 81 -9.59 12.70 3.72
N LEU A 82 -9.26 11.43 3.94
CA LEU A 82 -10.24 10.41 4.33
C LEU A 82 -10.41 10.38 5.85
N GLY A 83 -11.63 10.17 6.33
CA GLY A 83 -11.86 9.84 7.74
C GLY A 83 -11.18 8.52 8.13
N ILE A 84 -10.84 8.34 9.41
CA ILE A 84 -10.08 7.18 9.92
C ILE A 84 -10.69 5.85 9.47
N THR A 85 -12.01 5.68 9.62
CA THR A 85 -12.72 4.46 9.22
C THR A 85 -12.61 4.21 7.72
N LYS A 86 -12.82 5.24 6.89
CA LYS A 86 -12.75 5.13 5.44
C LYS A 86 -11.34 4.88 4.95
N ALA A 87 -10.33 5.51 5.58
CA ALA A 87 -8.92 5.27 5.28
C ALA A 87 -8.52 3.82 5.60
N SER A 88 -9.02 3.26 6.72
CA SER A 88 -8.73 1.88 7.12
C SER A 88 -9.37 0.83 6.22
N LEU A 89 -10.55 1.11 5.65
CA LEU A 89 -11.24 0.21 4.71
C LEU A 89 -10.73 0.34 3.27
N ALA A 90 -10.15 1.49 2.91
CA ALA A 90 -9.63 1.77 1.57
C ALA A 90 -8.18 1.29 1.37
N THR A 91 -7.68 0.37 2.19
CA THR A 91 -6.34 -0.23 2.06
C THR A 91 -6.30 -1.24 0.91
N GLU A 92 -5.11 -1.47 0.33
CA GLU A 92 -4.93 -2.49 -0.72
C GLU A 92 -5.18 -3.90 -0.19
N SER A 93 -4.77 -4.18 1.05
CA SER A 93 -4.98 -5.48 1.69
C SER A 93 -6.42 -5.65 2.14
N PHE A 94 -7.13 -6.58 1.52
CA PHE A 94 -8.48 -6.95 1.93
C PHE A 94 -8.50 -7.71 3.27
N ILE A 95 -7.42 -8.43 3.63
CA ILE A 95 -7.28 -9.12 4.92
C ILE A 95 -7.23 -8.09 6.05
N SER A 96 -6.45 -7.03 5.88
CA SER A 96 -6.37 -5.93 6.85
C SER A 96 -7.71 -5.20 7.00
N ALA A 97 -8.38 -4.89 5.92
CA ALA A 97 -9.70 -4.25 5.92
C ALA A 97 -10.76 -5.12 6.60
N ALA A 98 -10.82 -6.41 6.24
CA ALA A 98 -11.75 -7.38 6.83
C ALA A 98 -11.58 -7.56 8.34
N SER A 99 -10.34 -7.48 8.82
CA SER A 99 -10.05 -7.59 10.26
C SER A 99 -10.43 -6.36 11.08
N PHE A 100 -10.82 -5.26 10.44
CA PHE A 100 -11.22 -4.02 11.11
C PHE A 100 -12.74 -3.90 11.23
N GLN A 101 -13.47 -3.84 10.13
CA GLN A 101 -14.93 -3.74 10.09
C GLN A 101 -15.48 -4.36 8.79
N GLU A 102 -16.78 -4.63 8.76
CA GLU A 102 -17.50 -5.11 7.57
C GLU A 102 -16.89 -6.40 6.97
N THR A 103 -16.45 -7.32 7.81
CA THR A 103 -15.71 -8.53 7.43
C THR A 103 -16.37 -9.29 6.29
N THR A 104 -17.67 -9.57 6.40
CA THR A 104 -18.43 -10.33 5.40
C THR A 104 -18.47 -9.61 4.05
N ARG A 105 -18.73 -8.29 4.06
CA ARG A 105 -18.81 -7.49 2.85
C ARG A 105 -17.47 -7.44 2.11
N VAL A 106 -16.38 -7.12 2.85
CA VAL A 106 -15.04 -7.02 2.29
C VAL A 106 -14.57 -8.35 1.70
N LEU A 107 -14.78 -9.46 2.42
CA LEU A 107 -14.40 -10.79 1.94
C LEU A 107 -15.22 -11.23 0.72
N THR A 108 -16.53 -10.95 0.71
CA THR A 108 -17.38 -11.27 -0.44
C THR A 108 -16.94 -10.46 -1.66
N GLU A 109 -16.68 -9.17 -1.51
CA GLU A 109 -16.19 -8.31 -2.59
C GLU A 109 -14.83 -8.79 -3.11
N ALA A 110 -13.89 -9.11 -2.22
CA ALA A 110 -12.57 -9.62 -2.61
C ALA A 110 -12.68 -10.96 -3.36
N ALA A 111 -13.57 -11.87 -2.93
CA ALA A 111 -13.80 -13.15 -3.57
C ALA A 111 -14.42 -13.00 -4.97
N THR A 112 -15.42 -12.11 -5.12
CA THR A 112 -16.10 -11.89 -6.41
C THR A 112 -15.20 -11.17 -7.43
N THR A 113 -14.30 -10.27 -6.96
CA THR A 113 -13.35 -9.56 -7.82
C THR A 113 -12.04 -10.30 -8.04
N GLY A 114 -11.83 -11.45 -7.38
CA GLY A 114 -10.59 -12.24 -7.49
C GLY A 114 -9.34 -11.48 -7.01
N ARG A 115 -9.48 -10.64 -5.97
CA ARG A 115 -8.36 -9.84 -5.45
C ARG A 115 -7.29 -10.72 -4.82
N VAL A 116 -6.03 -10.38 -5.07
CA VAL A 116 -4.86 -11.02 -4.46
C VAL A 116 -4.26 -10.08 -3.43
N ASP A 117 -3.96 -10.60 -2.24
CA ASP A 117 -3.25 -9.87 -1.18
C ASP A 117 -1.78 -10.29 -1.16
N HIS A 118 -0.89 -9.34 -1.37
CA HIS A 118 0.55 -9.57 -1.42
C HIS A 118 1.22 -9.66 -0.05
N LEU A 119 0.46 -9.56 1.04
CA LEU A 119 0.95 -9.66 2.43
C LEU A 119 2.13 -8.73 2.76
N ARG A 120 2.12 -7.52 2.20
CA ARG A 120 3.18 -6.52 2.40
C ARG A 120 3.13 -5.83 3.77
N GLY A 121 1.98 -5.79 4.40
CA GLY A 121 1.78 -5.14 5.70
C GLY A 121 2.08 -6.05 6.88
N LEU A 122 2.11 -5.48 8.08
CA LEU A 122 2.34 -6.23 9.31
C LEU A 122 1.09 -7.02 9.72
N LYS A 123 -0.08 -6.39 9.63
CA LYS A 123 -1.35 -6.93 10.12
C LYS A 123 -1.79 -8.18 9.35
N GLU A 124 -1.64 -8.17 8.04
CA GLU A 124 -1.96 -9.29 7.15
C GLU A 124 -1.14 -10.53 7.51
N ASN A 125 0.16 -10.36 7.70
CA ASN A 125 1.05 -11.46 8.07
C ASN A 125 0.72 -12.02 9.46
N VAL A 126 0.41 -11.17 10.43
CA VAL A 126 -0.01 -11.59 11.77
C VAL A 126 -1.31 -12.38 11.72
N VAL A 127 -2.30 -11.93 10.96
CA VAL A 127 -3.60 -12.61 10.81
C VAL A 127 -3.43 -14.01 10.18
N VAL A 128 -2.56 -14.13 9.18
CA VAL A 128 -2.29 -15.41 8.49
C VAL A 128 -1.34 -16.31 9.30
N GLY A 129 -0.68 -15.78 10.35
CA GLY A 129 0.28 -16.53 11.17
C GLY A 129 1.68 -16.63 10.56
N ARG A 130 2.03 -15.74 9.62
CA ARG A 130 3.38 -15.63 9.05
C ARG A 130 4.24 -14.67 9.86
N LEU A 131 5.55 -14.75 9.66
CA LEU A 131 6.48 -13.77 10.20
C LEU A 131 6.22 -12.38 9.57
N ILE A 132 6.29 -11.35 10.39
CA ILE A 132 6.16 -9.97 9.89
C ILE A 132 7.35 -9.59 9.02
N PRO A 133 7.18 -8.78 7.95
CA PRO A 133 8.26 -8.33 7.09
C PRO A 133 9.08 -7.21 7.77
N ALA A 134 9.63 -7.49 8.95
CA ALA A 134 10.47 -6.59 9.74
C ALA A 134 11.45 -7.37 10.61
N GLY A 135 12.65 -6.82 10.85
CA GLY A 135 13.68 -7.45 11.67
C GLY A 135 14.11 -8.80 11.12
N SER A 136 14.15 -9.84 11.96
CA SER A 136 14.54 -11.21 11.54
C SER A 136 13.59 -11.83 10.50
N GLY A 137 12.34 -11.43 10.45
CA GLY A 137 11.38 -11.88 9.44
C GLY A 137 11.69 -11.31 8.05
N LEU A 138 12.16 -10.08 7.95
CA LEU A 138 12.58 -9.49 6.69
C LEU A 138 13.84 -10.17 6.13
N ALA A 139 14.81 -10.45 6.99
CA ALA A 139 16.03 -11.17 6.59
C ALA A 139 15.73 -12.58 6.04
N LYS A 140 14.74 -13.26 6.61
CA LYS A 140 14.30 -14.56 6.15
C LYS A 140 13.55 -14.51 4.82
N LEU A 141 12.70 -13.50 4.64
CA LEU A 141 12.01 -13.27 3.37
C LEU A 141 12.97 -12.93 2.23
N SER A 142 13.99 -12.09 2.47
CA SER A 142 15.00 -11.77 1.44
C SER A 142 15.80 -13.02 1.03
N SER A 143 16.20 -13.85 1.99
CA SER A 143 16.91 -15.10 1.67
C SER A 143 16.03 -16.14 0.95
N GLU A 144 14.74 -16.19 1.23
CA GLU A 144 13.80 -17.06 0.50
C GLU A 144 13.61 -16.57 -0.95
N VAL A 145 13.56 -15.26 -1.19
CA VAL A 145 13.47 -14.70 -2.54
C VAL A 145 14.75 -14.96 -3.34
N GLU A 146 15.93 -14.72 -2.75
CA GLU A 146 17.21 -15.00 -3.39
C GLU A 146 17.34 -16.49 -3.79
N ASN A 147 16.94 -17.41 -2.91
CA ASN A 147 16.96 -18.85 -3.24
C ASN A 147 16.01 -19.22 -4.39
N VAL A 148 14.82 -18.60 -4.47
CA VAL A 148 13.87 -18.84 -5.58
C VAL A 148 14.40 -18.29 -6.90
N GLU A 149 15.06 -17.13 -6.88
CA GLU A 149 15.69 -16.55 -8.06
C GLU A 149 16.85 -17.44 -8.57
N GLU A 150 17.71 -17.94 -7.67
CA GLU A 150 18.79 -18.87 -8.02
C GLU A 150 18.25 -20.20 -8.57
N GLU A 151 17.20 -20.80 -7.98
CA GLU A 151 16.57 -22.01 -8.50
C GLU A 151 15.98 -21.79 -9.90
N PHE A 152 15.34 -20.64 -10.12
CA PHE A 152 14.75 -20.30 -11.41
C PHE A 152 15.82 -20.08 -12.50
N GLU A 153 16.95 -19.43 -12.18
CA GLU A 153 18.07 -19.28 -13.10
C GLU A 153 18.69 -20.63 -13.49
N ILE A 154 18.88 -21.52 -12.52
CA ILE A 154 19.43 -22.88 -12.76
C ILE A 154 18.49 -23.69 -13.66
N ASP A 155 17.18 -23.61 -13.45
CA ASP A 155 16.21 -24.32 -14.27
C ASP A 155 16.12 -23.74 -15.69
N LEU A 156 16.29 -22.44 -15.85
CA LEU A 156 16.33 -21.77 -17.14
C LEU A 156 17.60 -22.15 -17.93
N GLU A 157 18.76 -22.21 -17.27
CA GLU A 157 20.01 -22.66 -17.90
C GLU A 157 19.93 -24.14 -18.33
N LYS A 158 19.34 -25.00 -17.53
CA LYS A 158 19.10 -26.41 -17.89
C LYS A 158 18.17 -26.53 -19.11
N ALA A 159 17.04 -25.82 -19.10
CA ALA A 159 16.10 -25.82 -20.21
C ALA A 159 16.73 -25.29 -21.51
N LEU A 160 17.59 -24.26 -21.43
CA LEU A 160 18.33 -23.72 -22.56
C LEU A 160 19.37 -24.72 -23.09
N SER A 161 20.08 -25.41 -22.19
CA SER A 161 21.08 -26.44 -22.58
C SER A 161 20.43 -27.68 -23.21
N GLU A 162 19.27 -28.11 -22.74
CA GLU A 162 18.47 -29.19 -23.31
C GLU A 162 17.95 -28.80 -24.72
N ALA A 163 17.41 -27.60 -24.88
CA ALA A 163 16.94 -27.11 -26.17
C ALA A 163 18.06 -26.95 -27.22
N LEU A 164 19.29 -26.61 -26.80
CA LEU A 164 20.46 -26.55 -27.67
C LEU A 164 20.93 -27.94 -28.11
N ASN A 165 20.88 -28.96 -27.21
CA ASN A 165 21.23 -30.32 -27.51
C ASN A 165 20.22 -31.05 -28.40
N GLU A 166 18.94 -30.63 -28.41
CA GLU A 166 17.91 -31.16 -29.32
C GLU A 166 17.97 -30.54 -30.73
N ALA A 167 18.70 -29.42 -30.89
CA ALA A 167 18.82 -28.71 -32.15
C ALA A 167 20.07 -29.09 -32.97
N GLU A 168 20.96 -29.94 -32.45
CA GLU A 168 22.08 -30.61 -33.16
C GLU A 168 21.69 -32.01 -33.66
#